data_ab9d9f985578a02849fb2c9c019702f5
#
_entry.id   ab9d9f985578a02849fb2c9c019702f5
#
_cell.length_a   1.000
_cell.length_b   1.000
_cell.length_c   1.000
_cell.angle_alpha   90.00
_cell.angle_beta   90.00
_cell.angle_gamma   90.00
#
_symmetry.space_group_name_H-M   'P 1'
#
loop_
_entity.id
_entity.type
_entity.pdbx_description
1 polymer ?
#
loop_
_entity_poly.entity_id
_entity_poly.type
_entity_poly.pdbx_seq_one_letter_code
_entity_poly.pdbx_strand_id
1 'polypeptide(L)'
;MDFDDFLGVLEGDVFEEKPVTIEEFVVSDNFLNLPPLSEHQYTMIKASTQVYKKETLIYLFGEEEGSKRWKQTCNEVIFQLGKGSGKDYVSTIACAYVVYLLLCLKDPAKYYGKPPGDSIDIINIAINAVQANRVFFKGFTTRIERAPWFQGQYDAKANSIEFDKAITVHSGHSQRESWEGYNVLIVFLDEISGFDIESTSGNEQAKTAGAIYRMYRASVDSRFPDYGKVILLSFPRYKNDFIQQRYNEVVAEKETVFRSHQFKVDNDLPDDIEENKFTIEWEEDHIIAYNIPKVFALKRPTWEVNPTRKIEDFTIAFYSDPVDALSRFACMPPDAMDAFFKSREKIEAAFNNPNSGVDEGGRFAEWFQPDEDKMYFVHVDLAQKHDHCAVALSHVESWVSMKIADKMTNAAPKVIIDAVRWWTPTSDKSVDFSEVKDYILQLRQRGFNLRLVTFDRWNSFDLMNELKVYGINTEILSVAKKHYEDFAMVVTEERVHGPRIELLTDELLQLRIIKGKVDHPRKGSKDLADAVCGAIYNSIAHTPKDLNKEIEIYNYSSFEHDDDERVKPRVGGIIEAPRKTMPEDMAQALDRISAI
;
A
#
# COMPACT_ATOMS: atom_id res chain seq x y z
N MET A 1 -42.19 10.72 39.96
CA MET A 1 -40.96 10.09 39.46
C MET A 1 -41.12 10.15 37.98
N ASP A 2 -40.37 11.00 37.33
CA ASP A 2 -40.40 11.15 35.88
C ASP A 2 -39.90 9.86 35.24
N PHE A 3 -40.28 9.54 34.00
CA PHE A 3 -39.88 8.32 33.31
C PHE A 3 -38.34 8.25 33.18
N ASP A 4 -37.70 9.41 33.06
CA ASP A 4 -36.24 9.55 33.03
C ASP A 4 -35.59 9.27 34.39
N ASP A 5 -36.22 9.67 35.51
CA ASP A 5 -35.83 9.30 36.87
C ASP A 5 -35.93 7.78 37.10
N PHE A 6 -36.97 7.15 36.54
CA PHE A 6 -37.20 5.71 36.67
C PHE A 6 -36.18 4.91 35.82
N LEU A 7 -35.85 5.37 34.61
CA LEU A 7 -34.78 4.79 33.80
C LEU A 7 -33.42 4.95 34.49
N GLY A 8 -33.12 6.11 35.04
CA GLY A 8 -31.89 6.37 35.78
C GLY A 8 -31.68 5.46 37.00
N VAL A 9 -32.78 5.13 37.70
CA VAL A 9 -32.74 4.20 38.83
C VAL A 9 -32.53 2.73 38.39
N LEU A 10 -33.14 2.33 37.28
CA LEU A 10 -32.96 0.98 36.71
C LEU A 10 -31.57 0.78 36.11
N GLU A 11 -30.98 1.81 35.57
CA GLU A 11 -29.68 1.72 34.91
C GLU A 11 -28.48 2.01 35.84
N GLY A 12 -28.67 2.78 36.92
CA GLY A 12 -27.69 2.87 38.00
C GLY A 12 -27.41 1.53 38.66
N ASP A 13 -28.36 0.57 38.57
CA ASP A 13 -28.17 -0.78 39.04
C ASP A 13 -27.34 -1.70 38.14
N VAL A 14 -26.97 -1.25 36.94
CA VAL A 14 -26.12 -2.02 35.99
C VAL A 14 -24.65 -2.02 36.40
N PHE A 15 -24.19 -1.00 37.10
CA PHE A 15 -22.80 -0.84 37.50
C PHE A 15 -22.53 -1.33 38.92
N GLU A 16 -21.40 -2.00 39.10
CA GLU A 16 -20.80 -2.22 40.43
C GLU A 16 -19.99 -0.99 40.85
N GLU A 17 -19.27 -0.41 39.89
CA GLU A 17 -18.50 0.82 40.03
C GLU A 17 -18.74 1.71 38.78
N LYS A 18 -19.01 3.00 38.98
CA LYS A 18 -19.17 3.94 37.87
C LYS A 18 -17.82 4.14 37.16
N PRO A 19 -17.72 3.92 35.84
CA PRO A 19 -16.46 4.03 35.12
C PRO A 19 -15.95 5.46 35.09
N VAL A 20 -14.62 5.63 35.22
CA VAL A 20 -13.92 6.88 34.98
C VAL A 20 -13.75 7.13 33.48
N THR A 21 -13.43 8.37 33.12
CA THR A 21 -13.14 8.72 31.71
C THR A 21 -11.82 8.10 31.26
N ILE A 22 -11.61 7.99 29.95
CA ILE A 22 -10.34 7.49 29.40
C ILE A 22 -9.17 8.38 29.79
N GLU A 23 -9.38 9.68 29.88
CA GLU A 23 -8.36 10.63 30.28
C GLU A 23 -7.89 10.36 31.70
N GLU A 24 -8.81 10.15 32.63
CA GLU A 24 -8.51 9.79 34.02
C GLU A 24 -7.88 8.40 34.11
N PHE A 25 -8.41 7.41 33.38
CA PHE A 25 -7.87 6.05 33.34
C PHE A 25 -6.40 5.99 32.88
N VAL A 26 -6.01 6.86 31.95
CA VAL A 26 -4.64 6.93 31.45
C VAL A 26 -3.68 7.54 32.46
N VAL A 27 -4.06 8.65 33.11
CA VAL A 27 -3.11 9.47 33.89
C VAL A 27 -3.08 9.15 35.38
N SER A 28 -4.19 8.63 35.94
CA SER A 28 -4.30 8.36 37.38
C SER A 28 -3.34 7.24 37.83
N ASP A 29 -2.76 7.41 39.03
CA ASP A 29 -1.87 6.45 39.67
C ASP A 29 -2.56 5.16 40.12
N ASN A 30 -3.89 5.20 40.29
CA ASN A 30 -4.70 4.00 40.56
C ASN A 30 -4.89 3.12 39.31
N PHE A 31 -4.72 3.69 38.12
CA PHE A 31 -4.89 3.02 36.85
C PHE A 31 -3.55 2.90 36.11
N LEU A 32 -3.41 3.45 34.90
CA LEU A 32 -2.23 3.21 34.08
C LEU A 32 -1.02 4.06 34.45
N ASN A 33 -1.21 5.18 35.13
CA ASN A 33 -0.16 6.13 35.51
C ASN A 33 0.77 6.49 34.32
N LEU A 34 0.18 6.83 33.17
CA LEU A 34 0.88 7.19 31.96
C LEU A 34 0.80 8.71 31.72
N PRO A 35 1.75 9.29 30.97
CA PRO A 35 1.61 10.67 30.50
C PRO A 35 0.32 10.82 29.67
N PRO A 36 -0.24 12.05 29.63
CA PRO A 36 -1.35 12.36 28.74
C PRO A 36 -1.03 11.99 27.29
N LEU A 37 -2.03 11.44 26.60
CA LEU A 37 -1.90 11.05 25.20
C LEU A 37 -2.11 12.26 24.28
N SER A 38 -1.72 12.12 23.00
CA SER A 38 -2.09 13.08 21.97
C SER A 38 -3.58 13.03 21.66
N GLU A 39 -4.12 14.07 21.04
CA GLU A 39 -5.51 14.14 20.62
C GLU A 39 -5.88 12.96 19.71
N HIS A 40 -5.05 12.68 18.67
CA HIS A 40 -5.25 11.53 17.79
C HIS A 40 -5.25 10.20 18.55
N GLN A 41 -4.40 10.04 19.56
CA GLN A 41 -4.37 8.81 20.37
C GLN A 41 -5.64 8.66 21.20
N TYR A 42 -6.16 9.73 21.80
CA TYR A 42 -7.46 9.69 22.48
C TYR A 42 -8.61 9.41 21.52
N THR A 43 -8.63 10.01 20.34
CA THR A 43 -9.63 9.73 19.29
C THR A 43 -9.63 8.25 18.90
N MET A 44 -8.44 7.65 18.69
CA MET A 44 -8.31 6.22 18.41
C MET A 44 -8.91 5.34 19.52
N ILE A 45 -8.62 5.66 20.79
CA ILE A 45 -9.13 4.87 21.90
C ILE A 45 -10.65 5.03 21.99
N LYS A 46 -11.17 6.25 21.91
CA LYS A 46 -12.62 6.52 21.95
C LYS A 46 -13.38 5.73 20.87
N ALA A 47 -12.86 5.70 19.64
CA ALA A 47 -13.45 4.91 18.55
C ALA A 47 -13.43 3.40 18.84
N SER A 48 -12.37 2.91 19.49
CA SER A 48 -12.16 1.48 19.79
C SER A 48 -12.95 0.97 20.99
N THR A 49 -13.34 1.85 21.92
CA THR A 49 -13.76 1.42 23.29
C THR A 49 -15.23 1.68 23.59
N GLN A 50 -16.01 2.18 22.63
CA GLN A 50 -17.43 2.42 22.83
C GLN A 50 -18.20 1.10 22.77
N VAL A 51 -18.44 0.49 23.94
CA VAL A 51 -19.06 -0.83 24.09
C VAL A 51 -20.38 -0.80 24.87
N TYR A 52 -20.80 0.35 25.39
CA TYR A 52 -22.03 0.47 26.15
C TYR A 52 -23.27 0.69 25.27
N LYS A 53 -24.43 0.31 25.80
CA LYS A 53 -25.75 0.56 25.22
C LYS A 53 -26.07 2.05 25.21
N LYS A 54 -27.00 2.47 24.35
CA LYS A 54 -27.47 3.84 24.26
C LYS A 54 -27.93 4.41 25.61
N GLU A 55 -28.78 3.63 26.29
CA GLU A 55 -29.37 4.01 27.58
C GLU A 55 -28.27 4.22 28.64
N THR A 56 -27.27 3.35 28.65
CA THR A 56 -26.13 3.45 29.57
C THR A 56 -25.29 4.69 29.28
N LEU A 57 -25.10 5.06 28.00
CA LEU A 57 -24.39 6.29 27.63
C LEU A 57 -25.18 7.54 28.04
N ILE A 58 -26.49 7.53 27.88
CA ILE A 58 -27.37 8.62 28.33
C ILE A 58 -27.27 8.77 29.86
N TYR A 59 -27.30 7.65 30.59
CA TYR A 59 -27.12 7.66 32.04
C TYR A 59 -25.76 8.26 32.48
N LEU A 60 -24.69 7.92 31.79
CA LEU A 60 -23.34 8.39 32.14
C LEU A 60 -23.07 9.83 31.75
N PHE A 61 -23.58 10.29 30.61
CA PHE A 61 -23.18 11.56 29.97
C PHE A 61 -24.33 12.54 29.74
N GLY A 62 -25.58 12.19 30.09
CA GLY A 62 -26.79 12.96 29.79
C GLY A 62 -27.31 12.67 28.37
N GLU A 63 -28.57 13.13 28.10
CA GLU A 63 -29.31 12.79 26.87
C GLU A 63 -28.57 13.23 25.58
N GLU A 64 -28.10 14.46 25.55
CA GLU A 64 -27.46 15.02 24.37
C GLU A 64 -26.11 14.33 24.06
N GLU A 65 -25.18 14.35 25.00
CA GLU A 65 -23.86 13.77 24.81
C GLU A 65 -23.92 12.25 24.70
N GLY A 66 -24.76 11.58 25.50
CA GLY A 66 -24.94 10.12 25.43
C GLY A 66 -25.52 9.67 24.07
N SER A 67 -26.50 10.40 23.54
CA SER A 67 -27.06 10.13 22.22
C SER A 67 -26.04 10.40 21.10
N LYS A 68 -25.23 11.47 21.22
CA LYS A 68 -24.14 11.75 20.29
C LYS A 68 -23.11 10.61 20.26
N ARG A 69 -22.66 10.18 21.43
CA ARG A 69 -21.70 9.06 21.57
C ARG A 69 -22.25 7.76 21.00
N TRP A 70 -23.54 7.50 21.21
CA TRP A 70 -24.19 6.33 20.60
C TRP A 70 -24.20 6.39 19.08
N LYS A 71 -24.55 7.54 18.51
CA LYS A 71 -24.49 7.73 17.05
C LYS A 71 -23.09 7.49 16.47
N GLN A 72 -22.05 7.83 17.21
CA GLN A 72 -20.64 7.65 16.83
C GLN A 72 -20.08 6.24 17.14
N THR A 73 -20.89 5.33 17.68
CA THR A 73 -20.46 3.93 17.91
C THR A 73 -20.24 3.24 16.58
N CYS A 74 -19.03 2.76 16.35
CA CYS A 74 -18.64 2.06 15.14
C CYS A 74 -18.39 0.57 15.40
N ASN A 75 -18.72 -0.27 14.43
CA ASN A 75 -18.50 -1.71 14.48
C ASN A 75 -17.18 -2.11 13.79
N GLU A 76 -16.68 -1.27 12.92
CA GLU A 76 -15.38 -1.43 12.27
C GLU A 76 -14.55 -0.17 12.49
N VAL A 77 -13.28 -0.37 12.79
CA VAL A 77 -12.34 0.73 13.03
C VAL A 77 -11.08 0.47 12.21
N ILE A 78 -10.70 1.43 11.38
CA ILE A 78 -9.56 1.33 10.47
C ILE A 78 -8.50 2.35 10.90
N PHE A 79 -7.37 1.84 11.41
CA PHE A 79 -6.21 2.65 11.73
C PHE A 79 -5.10 2.40 10.72
N GLN A 80 -5.08 3.20 9.67
CA GLN A 80 -4.04 3.20 8.67
C GLN A 80 -2.97 4.21 9.06
N LEU A 81 -1.97 3.76 9.80
CA LEU A 81 -1.00 4.61 10.48
C LEU A 81 0.43 4.22 10.15
N GLY A 82 1.30 5.22 10.03
CA GLY A 82 2.72 5.00 9.77
C GLY A 82 3.39 4.15 10.85
N LYS A 83 4.44 3.44 10.45
CA LYS A 83 5.24 2.60 11.35
C LYS A 83 5.91 3.44 12.44
N GLY A 84 5.71 3.05 13.69
CA GLY A 84 6.21 3.82 14.83
C GLY A 84 5.26 4.91 15.33
N SER A 85 4.03 4.98 14.79
CA SER A 85 2.96 5.90 15.25
C SER A 85 2.50 5.62 16.68
N GLY A 86 2.85 4.47 17.24
CA GLY A 86 2.38 4.04 18.56
C GLY A 86 1.04 3.28 18.51
N LYS A 87 0.66 2.72 17.35
CA LYS A 87 -0.58 1.94 17.22
C LYS A 87 -0.70 0.81 18.26
N ASP A 88 0.38 0.05 18.48
CA ASP A 88 0.40 -1.03 19.47
C ASP A 88 0.27 -0.49 20.91
N TYR A 89 0.91 0.64 21.18
CA TYR A 89 0.80 1.35 22.46
C TYR A 89 -0.65 1.74 22.75
N VAL A 90 -1.32 2.37 21.78
CA VAL A 90 -2.72 2.80 21.89
C VAL A 90 -3.67 1.61 21.97
N SER A 91 -3.45 0.55 21.17
CA SER A 91 -4.31 -0.65 21.17
C SER A 91 -4.27 -1.39 22.51
N THR A 92 -3.10 -1.46 23.16
CA THR A 92 -2.99 -2.08 24.50
C THR A 92 -3.69 -1.24 25.57
N ILE A 93 -3.69 0.08 25.48
CA ILE A 93 -4.46 0.97 26.36
C ILE A 93 -5.96 0.81 26.09
N ALA A 94 -6.37 0.79 24.82
CA ALA A 94 -7.77 0.59 24.45
C ALA A 94 -8.30 -0.76 24.98
N CYS A 95 -7.51 -1.83 24.82
CA CYS A 95 -7.86 -3.14 25.36
C CYS A 95 -8.02 -3.12 26.90
N ALA A 96 -7.06 -2.50 27.62
CA ALA A 96 -7.14 -2.36 29.08
C ALA A 96 -8.36 -1.54 29.51
N TYR A 97 -8.68 -0.48 28.79
CA TYR A 97 -9.86 0.34 29.10
C TYR A 97 -11.17 -0.41 28.83
N VAL A 98 -11.26 -1.21 27.76
CA VAL A 98 -12.44 -2.06 27.51
C VAL A 98 -12.62 -3.08 28.64
N VAL A 99 -11.55 -3.77 29.04
CA VAL A 99 -11.61 -4.70 30.19
C VAL A 99 -12.10 -3.98 31.44
N TYR A 100 -11.57 -2.79 31.73
CA TYR A 100 -12.01 -1.95 32.83
C TYR A 100 -13.51 -1.62 32.74
N LEU A 101 -13.99 -1.16 31.57
CA LEU A 101 -15.40 -0.84 31.35
C LEU A 101 -16.31 -2.06 31.58
N LEU A 102 -15.89 -3.24 31.14
CA LEU A 102 -16.63 -4.49 31.35
C LEU A 102 -16.64 -4.91 32.82
N LEU A 103 -15.52 -4.77 33.52
CA LEU A 103 -15.42 -5.10 34.94
C LEU A 103 -16.23 -4.15 35.85
N CYS A 104 -16.46 -2.89 35.40
CA CYS A 104 -17.37 -1.96 36.07
C CYS A 104 -18.83 -2.41 36.07
N LEU A 105 -19.24 -3.26 35.11
CA LEU A 105 -20.59 -3.84 35.08
C LEU A 105 -20.75 -4.94 36.17
N LYS A 106 -21.92 -5.03 36.81
CA LYS A 106 -22.24 -6.12 37.75
C LYS A 106 -22.19 -7.49 37.10
N ASP A 107 -22.76 -7.63 35.91
CA ASP A 107 -22.82 -8.87 35.14
C ASP A 107 -22.71 -8.53 33.66
N PRO A 108 -21.51 -8.55 33.07
CA PRO A 108 -21.29 -8.26 31.65
C PRO A 108 -22.05 -9.20 30.71
N ALA A 109 -22.16 -10.50 31.02
CA ALA A 109 -22.89 -11.46 30.18
C ALA A 109 -24.36 -11.06 30.08
N LYS A 110 -25.02 -10.85 31.22
CA LYS A 110 -26.40 -10.44 31.31
C LYS A 110 -26.63 -9.08 30.63
N TYR A 111 -25.67 -8.14 30.76
CA TYR A 111 -25.73 -6.83 30.13
C TYR A 111 -25.88 -6.95 28.61
N TYR A 112 -25.18 -7.87 27.96
CA TYR A 112 -25.30 -8.14 26.53
C TYR A 112 -26.34 -9.20 26.18
N GLY A 113 -27.22 -9.57 27.09
CA GLY A 113 -28.30 -10.53 26.85
C GLY A 113 -27.82 -11.98 26.70
N LYS A 114 -26.66 -12.32 27.28
CA LYS A 114 -26.12 -13.66 27.29
C LYS A 114 -26.46 -14.41 28.60
N PRO A 115 -26.43 -15.75 28.58
CA PRO A 115 -26.57 -16.53 29.82
C PRO A 115 -25.52 -16.11 30.88
N PRO A 116 -25.90 -16.14 32.18
CA PRO A 116 -24.94 -15.85 33.25
C PRO A 116 -23.73 -16.77 33.19
N GLY A 117 -22.52 -16.21 33.25
CA GLY A 117 -21.27 -16.94 33.19
C GLY A 117 -20.73 -17.25 31.79
N ASP A 118 -21.43 -16.85 30.73
CA ASP A 118 -20.87 -16.89 29.38
C ASP A 118 -19.66 -15.94 29.30
N SER A 119 -18.61 -16.40 28.60
CA SER A 119 -17.41 -15.59 28.42
C SER A 119 -17.65 -14.39 27.50
N ILE A 120 -16.88 -13.34 27.73
CA ILE A 120 -16.72 -12.22 26.79
C ILE A 120 -15.25 -12.17 26.40
N ASP A 121 -15.00 -12.36 25.13
CA ASP A 121 -13.65 -12.54 24.61
C ASP A 121 -13.18 -11.32 23.83
N ILE A 122 -11.94 -10.90 24.08
CA ILE A 122 -11.21 -9.89 23.32
C ILE A 122 -9.99 -10.58 22.73
N ILE A 123 -9.78 -10.44 21.42
CA ILE A 123 -8.73 -11.19 20.73
C ILE A 123 -7.80 -10.23 19.99
N ASN A 124 -6.50 -10.42 20.15
CA ASN A 124 -5.50 -9.79 19.28
C ASN A 124 -4.91 -10.83 18.34
N ILE A 125 -4.99 -10.56 17.03
CA ILE A 125 -4.45 -11.42 15.97
C ILE A 125 -3.33 -10.67 15.26
N ALA A 126 -2.13 -11.28 15.22
CA ALA A 126 -1.00 -10.79 14.45
C ALA A 126 -0.55 -11.82 13.40
N ILE A 127 0.37 -11.44 12.51
CA ILE A 127 0.88 -12.30 11.43
C ILE A 127 1.43 -13.62 11.97
N ASN A 128 2.14 -13.57 13.09
CA ASN A 128 2.72 -14.76 13.71
C ASN A 128 2.66 -14.69 15.24
N ALA A 129 2.79 -15.85 15.89
CA ALA A 129 2.71 -15.99 17.35
C ALA A 129 3.74 -15.16 18.12
N VAL A 130 4.94 -14.97 17.55
CA VAL A 130 6.00 -14.19 18.21
C VAL A 130 5.63 -12.72 18.28
N GLN A 131 5.07 -12.17 17.22
CA GLN A 131 4.61 -10.78 17.16
C GLN A 131 3.40 -10.58 18.09
N ALA A 132 2.39 -11.44 18.00
CA ALA A 132 1.21 -11.36 18.86
C ALA A 132 1.59 -11.35 20.35
N ASN A 133 2.50 -12.23 20.74
CA ASN A 133 2.88 -12.40 22.15
C ASN A 133 3.86 -11.33 22.64
N ARG A 134 4.87 -10.98 21.84
CA ARG A 134 5.94 -10.06 22.30
C ARG A 134 5.56 -8.59 22.23
N VAL A 135 4.71 -8.19 21.29
CA VAL A 135 4.39 -6.79 21.08
C VAL A 135 3.11 -6.42 21.81
N PHE A 136 1.97 -6.95 21.38
CA PHE A 136 0.69 -6.59 21.99
C PHE A 136 0.52 -7.21 23.38
N PHE A 137 0.59 -8.53 23.49
CA PHE A 137 0.23 -9.24 24.71
C PHE A 137 1.13 -8.88 25.89
N LYS A 138 2.46 -8.84 25.69
CA LYS A 138 3.38 -8.38 26.73
C LYS A 138 3.13 -6.92 27.13
N GLY A 139 2.86 -6.04 26.17
CA GLY A 139 2.54 -4.65 26.43
C GLY A 139 1.27 -4.50 27.25
N PHE A 140 0.22 -5.24 26.89
CA PHE A 140 -1.04 -5.29 27.63
C PHE A 140 -0.84 -5.84 29.04
N THR A 141 -0.21 -7.01 29.21
CA THR A 141 0.07 -7.64 30.50
C THR A 141 0.82 -6.69 31.44
N THR A 142 1.89 -6.06 30.95
CA THR A 142 2.67 -5.10 31.75
C THR A 142 1.82 -3.92 32.26
N ARG A 143 0.81 -3.46 31.49
CA ARG A 143 -0.09 -2.39 31.93
C ARG A 143 -1.00 -2.86 33.05
N ILE A 144 -1.60 -4.04 32.89
CA ILE A 144 -2.49 -4.64 33.89
C ILE A 144 -1.72 -4.92 35.19
N GLU A 145 -0.51 -5.48 35.10
CA GLU A 145 0.35 -5.77 36.26
C GLU A 145 0.74 -4.51 37.05
N ARG A 146 0.91 -3.38 36.37
CA ARG A 146 1.32 -2.13 37.00
C ARG A 146 0.17 -1.28 37.54
N ALA A 147 -1.05 -1.53 37.10
CA ALA A 147 -2.22 -0.77 37.48
C ALA A 147 -2.82 -1.32 38.79
N PRO A 148 -2.81 -0.56 39.91
CA PRO A 148 -3.31 -1.03 41.21
C PRO A 148 -4.76 -1.52 41.15
N TRP A 149 -5.61 -0.87 40.36
CA TRP A 149 -7.03 -1.20 40.25
C TRP A 149 -7.28 -2.64 39.77
N PHE A 150 -6.41 -3.21 38.92
CA PHE A 150 -6.57 -4.57 38.38
C PHE A 150 -6.06 -5.66 39.35
N GLN A 151 -5.35 -5.31 40.40
CA GLN A 151 -4.73 -6.29 41.27
C GLN A 151 -5.77 -7.21 41.96
N GLY A 152 -5.57 -8.53 41.84
CA GLY A 152 -6.48 -9.54 42.38
C GLY A 152 -7.69 -9.86 41.51
N GLN A 153 -7.85 -9.22 40.34
CA GLN A 153 -9.00 -9.43 39.46
C GLN A 153 -8.66 -10.22 38.18
N TYR A 154 -7.45 -10.78 38.07
CA TYR A 154 -7.04 -11.54 36.88
C TYR A 154 -6.11 -12.71 37.17
N ASP A 155 -6.11 -13.70 36.27
CA ASP A 155 -5.15 -14.81 36.19
C ASP A 155 -4.46 -14.80 34.83
N ALA A 156 -3.12 -14.64 34.82
CA ALA A 156 -2.32 -14.56 33.61
C ALA A 156 -1.82 -15.92 33.17
N LYS A 157 -2.18 -16.36 31.97
CA LYS A 157 -1.73 -17.58 31.31
C LYS A 157 -0.77 -17.29 30.16
N ALA A 158 -0.22 -18.31 29.55
CA ALA A 158 0.79 -18.15 28.48
C ALA A 158 0.30 -17.34 27.26
N ASN A 159 -0.97 -17.49 26.87
CA ASN A 159 -1.55 -16.87 25.67
C ASN A 159 -2.90 -16.19 25.97
N SER A 160 -3.31 -16.06 27.22
CA SER A 160 -4.54 -15.38 27.63
C SER A 160 -4.39 -14.77 29.02
N ILE A 161 -5.21 -13.75 29.30
CA ILE A 161 -5.44 -13.25 30.64
C ILE A 161 -6.93 -13.39 30.89
N GLU A 162 -7.27 -14.15 31.95
CA GLU A 162 -8.63 -14.33 32.39
C GLU A 162 -8.90 -13.38 33.56
N PHE A 163 -9.94 -12.57 33.41
CA PHE A 163 -10.40 -11.63 34.41
C PHE A 163 -11.65 -12.17 35.14
N ASP A 164 -11.99 -11.58 36.26
CA ASP A 164 -13.26 -11.79 36.90
C ASP A 164 -14.43 -11.58 35.92
N LYS A 165 -15.62 -12.08 36.25
CA LYS A 165 -16.85 -11.97 35.45
C LYS A 165 -16.74 -12.59 34.05
N ALA A 166 -15.87 -13.62 33.90
CA ALA A 166 -15.65 -14.41 32.69
C ALA A 166 -15.21 -13.56 31.46
N ILE A 167 -14.41 -12.52 31.68
CA ILE A 167 -13.81 -11.72 30.62
C ILE A 167 -12.43 -12.28 30.31
N THR A 168 -12.11 -12.52 29.04
CA THR A 168 -10.81 -13.07 28.64
C THR A 168 -10.19 -12.30 27.49
N VAL A 169 -8.91 -11.96 27.63
CA VAL A 169 -8.09 -11.39 26.55
C VAL A 169 -7.15 -12.45 26.00
N HIS A 170 -7.22 -12.70 24.70
CA HIS A 170 -6.46 -13.73 24.02
C HIS A 170 -5.40 -13.15 23.07
N SER A 171 -4.25 -13.81 23.00
CA SER A 171 -3.22 -13.58 22.00
C SER A 171 -3.27 -14.69 20.96
N GLY A 172 -3.63 -14.37 19.72
CA GLY A 172 -3.76 -15.29 18.60
C GLY A 172 -2.85 -14.92 17.42
N HIS A 173 -2.77 -15.82 16.46
CA HIS A 173 -2.06 -15.56 15.20
C HIS A 173 -2.79 -16.18 14.00
N SER A 174 -2.49 -15.69 12.80
CA SER A 174 -3.18 -16.04 11.55
C SER A 174 -3.10 -17.53 11.13
N GLN A 175 -2.21 -18.30 11.74
CA GLN A 175 -1.99 -19.72 11.42
C GLN A 175 -2.69 -20.69 12.35
N ARG A 176 -3.39 -20.22 13.38
CA ARG A 176 -4.07 -21.07 14.35
C ARG A 176 -5.57 -21.15 14.08
N GLU A 177 -6.16 -22.20 14.65
CA GLU A 177 -7.54 -22.65 14.56
C GLU A 177 -8.59 -21.54 14.69
N SER A 178 -9.76 -21.80 14.13
CA SER A 178 -10.87 -20.86 14.15
C SER A 178 -11.33 -20.56 15.58
N TRP A 179 -11.45 -19.30 15.90
CA TRP A 179 -12.06 -18.80 17.13
C TRP A 179 -13.61 -18.76 17.04
N GLU A 180 -14.18 -19.62 16.18
CA GLU A 180 -15.62 -19.63 15.87
C GLU A 180 -16.53 -19.94 17.06
N GLY A 181 -16.01 -20.59 18.08
CA GLY A 181 -16.78 -20.93 19.29
C GLY A 181 -16.79 -19.84 20.38
N TYR A 182 -16.00 -18.79 20.23
CA TYR A 182 -15.82 -17.76 21.25
C TYR A 182 -16.86 -16.63 21.14
N ASN A 183 -17.21 -16.00 22.26
CA ASN A 183 -18.05 -14.82 22.30
C ASN A 183 -17.20 -13.55 22.11
N VAL A 184 -16.72 -13.32 20.89
CA VAL A 184 -15.78 -12.25 20.56
C VAL A 184 -16.49 -10.91 20.51
N LEU A 185 -16.21 -10.04 21.48
CA LEU A 185 -16.69 -8.66 21.51
C LEU A 185 -15.80 -7.75 20.67
N ILE A 186 -14.49 -7.88 20.81
CA ILE A 186 -13.51 -7.06 20.05
C ILE A 186 -12.41 -7.95 19.51
N VAL A 187 -12.05 -7.73 18.25
CA VAL A 187 -10.85 -8.30 17.65
C VAL A 187 -9.95 -7.18 17.11
N PHE A 188 -8.67 -7.23 17.47
CA PHE A 188 -7.61 -6.42 16.91
C PHE A 188 -6.89 -7.25 15.82
N LEU A 189 -6.89 -6.79 14.58
CA LEU A 189 -6.17 -7.40 13.46
C LEU A 189 -4.91 -6.56 13.20
N ASP A 190 -3.84 -6.92 13.91
CA ASP A 190 -2.59 -6.17 13.89
C ASP A 190 -1.71 -6.54 12.69
N GLU A 191 -1.16 -5.51 12.04
CA GLU A 191 -0.35 -5.61 10.81
C GLU A 191 -1.09 -6.37 9.68
N ILE A 192 -2.40 -6.11 9.51
CA ILE A 192 -3.25 -6.86 8.57
C ILE A 192 -2.72 -6.84 7.14
N SER A 193 -2.02 -5.78 6.71
CA SER A 193 -1.34 -5.69 5.42
C SER A 193 -0.20 -6.71 5.26
N GLY A 194 0.20 -7.36 6.33
CA GLY A 194 1.24 -8.39 6.31
C GLY A 194 0.71 -9.81 6.14
N PHE A 195 -0.60 -10.03 6.22
CA PHE A 195 -1.18 -11.35 5.97
C PHE A 195 -1.07 -11.72 4.49
N ASP A 196 -1.01 -13.02 4.18
CA ASP A 196 -0.85 -13.50 2.82
C ASP A 196 -1.95 -12.95 1.88
N ILE A 197 -1.52 -12.41 0.73
CA ILE A 197 -2.40 -11.75 -0.22
C ILE A 197 -3.03 -12.76 -1.17
N GLU A 198 -2.29 -13.82 -1.51
CA GLU A 198 -2.70 -14.87 -2.44
C GLU A 198 -2.47 -16.26 -1.85
N SER A 199 -3.48 -17.11 -1.94
CA SER A 199 -3.33 -18.52 -1.59
C SER A 199 -2.91 -19.33 -2.81
N THR A 200 -1.88 -20.14 -2.64
CA THR A 200 -1.38 -21.06 -3.69
C THR A 200 -2.07 -22.43 -3.67
N SER A 201 -2.87 -22.71 -2.65
CA SER A 201 -3.67 -23.94 -2.52
C SER A 201 -4.99 -23.69 -1.77
N GLY A 202 -5.96 -24.58 -1.92
CA GLY A 202 -7.31 -24.42 -1.32
C GLY A 202 -7.32 -24.20 0.21
N ASN A 203 -6.30 -24.71 0.93
CA ASN A 203 -6.16 -24.51 2.38
C ASN A 203 -5.47 -23.18 2.76
N GLU A 204 -4.81 -22.50 1.83
CA GLU A 204 -4.11 -21.23 2.07
C GLU A 204 -5.02 -20.03 1.87
N GLN A 205 -6.19 -20.18 1.21
CA GLN A 205 -7.19 -19.11 1.09
C GLN A 205 -7.67 -18.58 2.45
N ALA A 206 -7.65 -19.43 3.47
CA ALA A 206 -8.02 -19.05 4.84
C ALA A 206 -7.03 -18.08 5.51
N LYS A 207 -5.83 -17.88 4.94
CA LYS A 207 -4.78 -17.03 5.51
C LYS A 207 -4.71 -15.63 4.93
N THR A 208 -5.51 -15.32 3.91
CA THR A 208 -5.52 -13.98 3.32
C THR A 208 -6.15 -12.96 4.26
N ALA A 209 -5.68 -11.71 4.20
CA ALA A 209 -6.22 -10.61 5.00
C ALA A 209 -7.75 -10.51 4.90
N GLY A 210 -8.30 -10.61 3.68
CA GLY A 210 -9.74 -10.57 3.45
C GLY A 210 -10.49 -11.77 4.03
N ALA A 211 -9.92 -12.98 4.01
CA ALA A 211 -10.56 -14.16 4.59
C ALA A 211 -10.58 -14.08 6.12
N ILE A 212 -9.47 -13.70 6.73
CA ILE A 212 -9.36 -13.50 8.19
C ILE A 212 -10.33 -12.41 8.65
N TYR A 213 -10.36 -11.28 7.97
CA TYR A 213 -11.32 -10.21 8.26
C TYR A 213 -12.77 -10.72 8.22
N ARG A 214 -13.19 -11.40 7.14
CA ARG A 214 -14.57 -11.91 7.03
C ARG A 214 -14.92 -12.92 8.12
N MET A 215 -14.00 -13.80 8.49
CA MET A 215 -14.19 -14.78 9.53
C MET A 215 -14.45 -14.10 10.89
N TYR A 216 -13.58 -13.16 11.29
CA TYR A 216 -13.76 -12.46 12.56
C TYR A 216 -14.95 -11.51 12.52
N ARG A 217 -15.22 -10.87 11.39
CA ARG A 217 -16.40 -10.01 11.22
C ARG A 217 -17.67 -10.81 11.46
N ALA A 218 -17.81 -11.98 10.84
CA ALA A 218 -18.97 -12.86 11.02
C ALA A 218 -19.09 -13.36 12.50
N SER A 219 -17.97 -13.67 13.14
CA SER A 219 -17.95 -14.08 14.54
C SER A 219 -18.43 -12.96 15.47
N VAL A 220 -17.93 -11.75 15.30
CA VAL A 220 -18.32 -10.56 16.08
C VAL A 220 -19.78 -10.20 15.85
N ASP A 221 -20.24 -10.13 14.59
CA ASP A 221 -21.60 -9.76 14.25
C ASP A 221 -22.65 -10.74 14.76
N SER A 222 -22.32 -12.04 14.74
CA SER A 222 -23.24 -13.07 15.26
C SER A 222 -23.41 -13.02 16.78
N ARG A 223 -22.44 -12.49 17.51
CA ARG A 223 -22.42 -12.47 18.97
C ARG A 223 -22.78 -11.11 19.56
N PHE A 224 -22.31 -10.02 18.94
CA PHE A 224 -22.46 -8.66 19.43
C PHE A 224 -22.75 -7.69 18.27
N PRO A 225 -23.91 -7.79 17.59
CA PRO A 225 -24.20 -7.04 16.36
C PRO A 225 -24.12 -5.51 16.52
N ASP A 226 -24.50 -4.99 17.70
CA ASP A 226 -24.55 -3.54 17.96
C ASP A 226 -23.28 -2.98 18.59
N TYR A 227 -22.50 -3.80 19.27
CA TYR A 227 -21.40 -3.37 20.14
C TYR A 227 -20.05 -3.94 19.74
N GLY A 228 -20.08 -5.05 19.02
CA GLY A 228 -18.88 -5.76 18.63
C GLY A 228 -18.05 -4.97 17.63
N LYS A 229 -16.70 -5.11 17.73
CA LYS A 229 -15.76 -4.34 16.92
C LYS A 229 -14.71 -5.20 16.25
N VAL A 230 -14.46 -4.91 14.98
CA VAL A 230 -13.27 -5.36 14.26
C VAL A 230 -12.36 -4.15 14.05
N ILE A 231 -11.15 -4.21 14.60
CA ILE A 231 -10.19 -3.10 14.57
C ILE A 231 -9.02 -3.51 13.69
N LEU A 232 -8.84 -2.80 12.58
CA LEU A 232 -7.78 -3.02 11.60
C LEU A 232 -6.62 -2.06 11.88
N LEU A 233 -5.42 -2.59 11.99
CA LEU A 233 -4.21 -1.83 12.33
C LEU A 233 -3.12 -2.19 11.34
N SER A 234 -2.66 -1.26 10.54
CA SER A 234 -1.47 -1.39 9.68
C SER A 234 -1.04 -0.06 9.07
N PHE A 235 0.16 -0.03 8.48
CA PHE A 235 0.46 0.92 7.42
C PHE A 235 0.16 0.26 6.06
N PRO A 236 -0.24 1.01 5.04
CA PRO A 236 -0.52 0.45 3.71
C PRO A 236 0.81 0.13 3.02
N ARG A 237 0.98 -1.09 2.52
CA ARG A 237 2.21 -1.49 1.83
C ARG A 237 2.19 -1.12 0.34
N TYR A 238 0.99 -1.11 -0.27
CA TYR A 238 0.75 -0.75 -1.67
C TYR A 238 -0.72 -0.34 -1.87
N LYS A 239 -1.06 0.29 -3.00
CA LYS A 239 -2.41 0.85 -3.26
C LYS A 239 -3.54 -0.17 -3.23
N ASN A 240 -3.26 -1.43 -3.61
CA ASN A 240 -4.25 -2.52 -3.58
C ASN A 240 -4.14 -3.38 -2.31
N ASP A 241 -3.46 -2.91 -1.29
CA ASP A 241 -3.40 -3.53 0.02
C ASP A 241 -4.78 -3.55 0.68
N PHE A 242 -5.08 -4.60 1.45
CA PHE A 242 -6.39 -4.80 2.06
C PHE A 242 -6.84 -3.60 2.90
N ILE A 243 -5.97 -3.07 3.77
CA ILE A 243 -6.34 -1.92 4.62
C ILE A 243 -6.56 -0.66 3.79
N GLN A 244 -5.77 -0.46 2.70
CA GLN A 244 -5.94 0.67 1.80
C GLN A 244 -7.25 0.56 1.00
N GLN A 245 -7.60 -0.63 0.54
CA GLN A 245 -8.88 -0.87 -0.13
C GLN A 245 -10.06 -0.55 0.80
N ARG A 246 -10.03 -1.05 2.05
CA ARG A 246 -11.08 -0.75 3.03
C ARG A 246 -11.18 0.75 3.32
N TYR A 247 -10.05 1.45 3.48
CA TYR A 247 -10.03 2.90 3.64
C TYR A 247 -10.64 3.63 2.43
N ASN A 248 -10.26 3.21 1.22
CA ASN A 248 -10.77 3.80 -0.02
C ASN A 248 -12.29 3.61 -0.19
N GLU A 249 -12.85 2.46 0.25
CA GLU A 249 -14.28 2.22 0.26
C GLU A 249 -15.01 3.25 1.13
N VAL A 250 -14.48 3.57 2.32
CA VAL A 250 -15.05 4.61 3.20
C VAL A 250 -14.98 5.99 2.56
N VAL A 251 -13.87 6.33 1.90
CA VAL A 251 -13.72 7.61 1.18
C VAL A 251 -14.69 7.69 -0.01
N ALA A 252 -14.85 6.60 -0.76
CA ALA A 252 -15.78 6.56 -1.90
C ALA A 252 -17.26 6.75 -1.46
N GLU A 253 -17.63 6.19 -0.33
CA GLU A 253 -18.96 6.42 0.27
C GLU A 253 -19.18 7.89 0.61
N LYS A 254 -18.18 8.54 1.23
CA LYS A 254 -18.21 9.98 1.52
C LYS A 254 -18.46 10.80 0.27
N GLU A 255 -17.72 10.54 -0.80
CA GLU A 255 -17.89 11.26 -2.08
C GLU A 255 -19.29 11.05 -2.66
N THR A 256 -19.83 9.84 -2.55
CA THR A 256 -21.17 9.53 -3.02
C THR A 256 -22.24 10.30 -2.25
N VAL A 257 -22.12 10.36 -0.93
CA VAL A 257 -23.06 11.12 -0.08
C VAL A 257 -22.95 12.62 -0.35
N PHE A 258 -21.75 13.15 -0.48
CA PHE A 258 -21.55 14.55 -0.81
C PHE A 258 -22.22 14.93 -2.15
N ARG A 259 -22.05 14.11 -3.19
CA ARG A 259 -22.69 14.31 -4.48
C ARG A 259 -24.23 14.22 -4.39
N SER A 260 -24.75 13.30 -3.58
CA SER A 260 -26.18 13.17 -3.34
C SER A 260 -26.76 14.40 -2.64
N HIS A 261 -26.05 14.92 -1.63
CA HIS A 261 -26.45 16.15 -0.95
C HIS A 261 -26.41 17.34 -1.90
N GLN A 262 -25.34 17.51 -2.67
CA GLN A 262 -25.24 18.57 -3.66
C GLN A 262 -26.34 18.46 -4.72
N PHE A 263 -26.67 17.23 -5.17
CA PHE A 263 -27.76 17.00 -6.11
C PHE A 263 -29.12 17.42 -5.53
N LYS A 264 -29.38 17.17 -4.24
CA LYS A 264 -30.60 17.62 -3.56
C LYS A 264 -30.67 19.16 -3.51
N VAL A 265 -29.58 19.81 -3.14
CA VAL A 265 -29.46 21.26 -3.10
C VAL A 265 -29.67 21.87 -4.49
N ASP A 266 -29.02 21.34 -5.51
CA ASP A 266 -29.08 21.83 -6.90
C ASP A 266 -30.47 21.64 -7.55
N ASN A 267 -31.28 20.71 -7.05
CA ASN A 267 -32.61 20.42 -7.58
C ASN A 267 -33.76 20.81 -6.64
N ASP A 268 -33.46 21.54 -5.57
CA ASP A 268 -34.44 22.04 -4.59
C ASP A 268 -35.38 20.92 -4.04
N LEU A 269 -34.76 19.77 -3.75
CA LEU A 269 -35.48 18.60 -3.25
C LEU A 269 -35.70 18.70 -1.73
N PRO A 270 -36.87 18.23 -1.19
CA PRO A 270 -37.16 18.26 0.23
C PRO A 270 -36.12 17.50 1.07
N ASP A 271 -35.79 18.03 2.25
CA ASP A 271 -34.82 17.44 3.19
C ASP A 271 -35.27 16.09 3.77
N ASP A 272 -36.57 15.78 3.71
CA ASP A 272 -37.19 14.58 4.24
C ASP A 272 -37.17 13.35 3.30
N ILE A 273 -36.58 13.45 2.11
CA ILE A 273 -36.26 12.29 1.30
C ILE A 273 -35.22 11.46 2.04
N GLU A 274 -35.69 10.41 2.72
CA GLU A 274 -34.98 9.43 3.53
C GLU A 274 -33.43 9.58 3.52
N GLU A 275 -32.92 10.44 4.39
CA GLU A 275 -31.47 10.57 4.72
C GLU A 275 -30.90 9.30 5.38
N ASN A 276 -31.71 8.25 5.49
CA ASN A 276 -31.49 7.15 6.41
C ASN A 276 -30.46 6.12 5.97
N LYS A 277 -29.74 6.32 4.89
CA LYS A 277 -28.77 5.28 4.49
C LYS A 277 -27.30 5.69 4.54
N PHE A 278 -26.96 6.98 4.51
CA PHE A 278 -25.56 7.39 4.40
C PHE A 278 -25.34 8.78 5.00
N THR A 279 -25.33 8.92 6.32
CA THR A 279 -24.84 10.15 6.93
C THR A 279 -23.35 10.01 7.17
N ILE A 280 -22.54 10.89 6.60
CA ILE A 280 -21.11 11.02 6.92
C ILE A 280 -20.95 12.25 7.79
N GLU A 281 -20.54 12.05 9.04
CA GLU A 281 -20.01 13.13 9.86
C GLU A 281 -18.52 13.29 9.55
N TRP A 282 -18.15 14.50 9.20
CA TRP A 282 -16.79 14.87 8.91
C TRP A 282 -16.24 15.67 10.07
N GLU A 283 -15.29 15.07 10.79
CA GLU A 283 -14.40 15.79 11.67
C GLU A 283 -13.03 15.97 10.97
N GLU A 284 -12.25 16.99 11.34
CA GLU A 284 -11.04 17.36 10.60
C GLU A 284 -10.01 16.24 10.51
N ASP A 285 -10.01 15.30 11.47
CA ASP A 285 -8.97 14.29 11.62
C ASP A 285 -9.40 12.85 11.22
N HIS A 286 -10.71 12.56 11.05
CA HIS A 286 -11.21 11.22 10.76
C HIS A 286 -12.48 11.20 9.90
N ILE A 287 -12.86 10.01 9.43
CA ILE A 287 -14.07 9.77 8.65
C ILE A 287 -14.91 8.73 9.36
N ILE A 288 -16.21 9.01 9.53
CA ILE A 288 -17.19 8.04 9.99
C ILE A 288 -18.18 7.79 8.85
N ALA A 289 -18.28 6.53 8.41
CA ALA A 289 -19.29 6.08 7.46
C ALA A 289 -20.40 5.34 8.21
N TYR A 290 -21.63 5.76 8.02
CA TYR A 290 -22.80 5.23 8.75
C TYR A 290 -23.51 4.08 8.05
N ASN A 291 -22.78 3.33 7.26
CA ASN A 291 -23.25 2.09 6.66
C ASN A 291 -23.40 0.96 7.67
N ILE A 292 -23.82 -0.19 7.20
CA ILE A 292 -23.74 -1.44 7.94
C ILE A 292 -22.59 -2.27 7.35
N PRO A 293 -21.50 -2.47 8.10
CA PRO A 293 -21.17 -1.95 9.44
C PRO A 293 -20.82 -0.46 9.43
N LYS A 294 -21.10 0.24 10.53
CA LYS A 294 -20.59 1.60 10.75
C LYS A 294 -19.06 1.57 10.87
N VAL A 295 -18.40 2.39 10.10
CA VAL A 295 -16.94 2.38 9.99
C VAL A 295 -16.35 3.71 10.44
N PHE A 296 -15.38 3.64 11.36
CA PHE A 296 -14.48 4.75 11.67
C PHE A 296 -13.15 4.53 10.95
N ALA A 297 -12.64 5.53 10.26
CA ALA A 297 -11.37 5.44 9.53
C ALA A 297 -10.46 6.63 9.83
N LEU A 298 -9.23 6.34 10.25
CA LEU A 298 -8.16 7.32 10.49
C LEU A 298 -6.95 6.92 9.67
N LYS A 299 -6.46 7.85 8.84
CA LYS A 299 -5.22 7.70 8.06
C LYS A 299 -4.30 8.86 8.38
N ARG A 300 -3.14 8.57 9.01
CA ARG A 300 -2.18 9.60 9.44
C ARG A 300 -0.73 9.10 9.35
N PRO A 301 0.21 9.99 9.03
CA PRO A 301 1.65 9.68 9.12
C PRO A 301 2.08 9.53 10.57
N THR A 302 3.26 8.93 10.75
CA THR A 302 3.82 8.62 12.08
C THR A 302 3.94 9.85 12.98
N TRP A 303 4.41 10.96 12.44
CA TRP A 303 4.74 12.19 13.20
C TRP A 303 3.52 13.00 13.64
N GLU A 304 2.35 12.76 13.08
CA GLU A 304 1.11 13.39 13.54
C GLU A 304 0.50 12.65 14.74
N VAL A 305 0.61 11.32 14.77
CA VAL A 305 0.02 10.49 15.82
C VAL A 305 0.95 10.34 17.02
N ASN A 306 2.25 10.16 16.78
CA ASN A 306 3.24 9.97 17.83
C ASN A 306 3.91 11.32 18.20
N PRO A 307 3.56 11.92 19.36
CA PRO A 307 4.06 13.24 19.73
C PRO A 307 5.58 13.25 20.01
N THR A 308 6.22 12.08 20.13
CA THR A 308 7.66 11.97 20.34
C THR A 308 8.46 11.88 19.03
N ARG A 309 7.80 11.90 17.87
CA ARG A 309 8.41 11.79 16.56
C ARG A 309 8.15 13.03 15.71
N LYS A 310 9.16 13.39 14.93
CA LYS A 310 9.08 14.44 13.93
C LYS A 310 9.47 13.89 12.58
N ILE A 311 9.08 14.56 11.49
CA ILE A 311 9.39 14.12 10.13
C ILE A 311 10.90 14.01 9.89
N GLU A 312 11.69 14.88 10.52
CA GLU A 312 13.14 14.90 10.40
C GLU A 312 13.80 13.62 10.93
N ASP A 313 13.15 12.91 11.87
CA ASP A 313 13.66 11.63 12.40
C ASP A 313 13.75 10.55 11.31
N PHE A 314 13.02 10.71 10.21
CA PHE A 314 12.93 9.75 9.10
C PHE A 314 13.77 10.16 7.88
N THR A 315 14.53 11.25 7.94
CA THR A 315 15.32 11.79 6.82
C THR A 315 16.20 10.72 6.16
N ILE A 316 16.86 9.86 6.95
CA ILE A 316 17.73 8.79 6.42
C ILE A 316 16.90 7.77 5.62
N ALA A 317 15.71 7.40 6.12
CA ALA A 317 14.84 6.45 5.43
C ALA A 317 14.34 7.02 4.11
N PHE A 318 13.90 8.28 4.10
CA PHE A 318 13.49 9.00 2.89
C PHE A 318 14.62 9.16 1.88
N TYR A 319 15.85 9.34 2.37
CA TYR A 319 17.02 9.41 1.49
C TYR A 319 17.39 8.06 0.88
N SER A 320 17.27 6.97 1.65
CA SER A 320 17.71 5.63 1.24
C SER A 320 16.71 4.94 0.29
N ASP A 321 15.42 5.00 0.61
CA ASP A 321 14.32 4.48 -0.21
C ASP A 321 13.07 5.35 0.02
N PRO A 322 12.89 6.43 -0.75
CA PRO A 322 11.77 7.35 -0.58
C PRO A 322 10.41 6.68 -0.75
N VAL A 323 10.29 5.68 -1.63
CA VAL A 323 9.02 4.99 -1.90
C VAL A 323 8.62 4.11 -0.70
N ASP A 324 9.56 3.34 -0.15
CA ASP A 324 9.30 2.56 1.07
C ASP A 324 9.03 3.48 2.27
N ALA A 325 9.76 4.59 2.40
CA ALA A 325 9.56 5.55 3.46
C ALA A 325 8.19 6.24 3.40
N LEU A 326 7.73 6.64 2.22
CA LEU A 326 6.38 7.20 2.00
C LEU A 326 5.29 6.20 2.40
N SER A 327 5.41 4.94 1.98
CA SER A 327 4.47 3.89 2.37
C SER A 327 4.48 3.67 3.88
N ARG A 328 5.67 3.47 4.43
CA ARG A 328 5.89 2.99 5.80
C ARG A 328 5.62 4.04 6.86
N PHE A 329 6.02 5.29 6.62
CA PHE A 329 5.93 6.35 7.64
C PHE A 329 4.88 7.42 7.32
N ALA A 330 4.63 7.72 6.04
CA ALA A 330 3.65 8.71 5.61
C ALA A 330 2.28 8.13 5.21
N CYS A 331 2.12 6.80 5.23
CA CYS A 331 0.90 6.12 4.75
C CYS A 331 0.55 6.39 3.29
N MET A 332 1.54 6.68 2.45
CA MET A 332 1.39 6.93 1.01
C MET A 332 1.95 5.73 0.22
N PRO A 333 1.13 4.70 -0.04
CA PRO A 333 1.63 3.46 -0.63
C PRO A 333 1.92 3.60 -2.12
N PRO A 334 2.97 2.90 -2.62
CA PRO A 334 3.22 2.76 -4.04
C PRO A 334 2.15 1.90 -4.72
N ASP A 335 2.15 1.88 -6.04
CA ASP A 335 1.19 1.10 -6.83
C ASP A 335 1.28 -0.42 -6.55
N ALA A 336 2.49 -0.95 -6.32
CA ALA A 336 2.71 -2.35 -5.97
C ALA A 336 3.84 -2.52 -4.92
N MET A 337 3.72 -3.53 -4.06
CA MET A 337 4.60 -3.77 -2.91
C MET A 337 6.05 -4.09 -3.29
N ASP A 338 6.23 -4.91 -4.32
CA ASP A 338 7.52 -5.41 -4.78
C ASP A 338 7.74 -5.10 -6.25
N ALA A 339 7.17 -3.96 -6.73
CA ALA A 339 7.36 -3.55 -8.10
C ALA A 339 8.87 -3.44 -8.40
N PHE A 340 9.31 -4.13 -9.44
CA PHE A 340 10.69 -4.06 -9.88
C PHE A 340 11.03 -2.65 -10.38
N PHE A 341 10.10 -2.04 -11.13
CA PHE A 341 10.13 -0.63 -11.52
C PHE A 341 9.30 0.17 -10.53
N LYS A 342 9.95 1.01 -9.73
CA LYS A 342 9.32 1.67 -8.57
C LYS A 342 8.51 2.92 -8.90
N SER A 343 8.72 3.54 -10.06
CA SER A 343 8.07 4.80 -10.44
C SER A 343 7.30 4.67 -11.76
N ARG A 344 5.99 4.78 -11.68
CA ARG A 344 5.10 4.88 -12.85
C ARG A 344 5.47 6.09 -13.72
N GLU A 345 5.76 7.23 -13.10
CA GLU A 345 6.12 8.47 -13.80
C GLU A 345 7.38 8.29 -14.67
N LYS A 346 8.40 7.59 -14.15
CA LYS A 346 9.63 7.31 -14.91
C LYS A 346 9.38 6.35 -16.08
N ILE A 347 8.52 5.34 -15.90
CA ILE A 347 8.12 4.45 -16.99
C ILE A 347 7.35 5.23 -18.06
N GLU A 348 6.36 6.02 -17.65
CA GLU A 348 5.56 6.83 -18.58
C GLU A 348 6.41 7.92 -19.27
N ALA A 349 7.38 8.51 -18.59
CA ALA A 349 8.33 9.44 -19.21
C ALA A 349 9.24 8.75 -20.23
N ALA A 350 9.67 7.52 -19.96
CA ALA A 350 10.48 6.73 -20.88
C ALA A 350 9.70 6.27 -22.12
N PHE A 351 8.43 5.91 -21.97
CA PHE A 351 7.57 5.38 -23.02
C PHE A 351 6.39 6.33 -23.29
N ASN A 352 6.68 7.56 -23.69
CA ASN A 352 5.69 8.62 -23.91
C ASN A 352 5.48 9.02 -25.38
N ASN A 353 6.28 8.48 -26.32
CA ASN A 353 6.15 8.85 -27.73
C ASN A 353 4.81 8.33 -28.30
N PRO A 354 3.87 9.21 -28.68
CA PRO A 354 2.59 8.80 -29.22
C PRO A 354 2.69 8.18 -30.63
N ASN A 355 3.83 8.40 -31.31
CA ASN A 355 4.04 7.93 -32.67
C ASN A 355 4.80 6.58 -32.61
N SER A 356 4.11 5.49 -32.81
CA SER A 356 4.74 4.19 -33.04
C SER A 356 5.15 4.06 -34.50
N GLY A 357 6.37 3.57 -34.73
CA GLY A 357 6.84 3.27 -36.10
C GLY A 357 6.07 2.11 -36.76
N VAL A 358 5.31 1.34 -35.95
CA VAL A 358 4.53 0.18 -36.39
C VAL A 358 3.17 0.24 -35.69
N ASP A 359 2.08 0.08 -36.43
CA ASP A 359 0.73 -0.03 -35.86
C ASP A 359 0.45 -1.41 -35.27
N GLU A 360 -0.68 -1.55 -34.56
CA GLU A 360 -1.09 -2.86 -33.97
C GLU A 360 -1.27 -3.96 -35.02
N GLY A 361 -1.57 -3.62 -36.28
CA GLY A 361 -1.66 -4.55 -37.41
C GLY A 361 -0.31 -4.91 -38.01
N GLY A 362 0.78 -4.33 -37.52
CA GLY A 362 2.14 -4.55 -38.01
C GLY A 362 2.50 -3.79 -39.28
N ARG A 363 1.74 -2.75 -39.65
CA ARG A 363 2.08 -1.92 -40.79
C ARG A 363 3.07 -0.85 -40.34
N PHE A 364 4.10 -0.66 -41.15
CA PHE A 364 5.10 0.39 -40.95
C PHE A 364 4.57 1.75 -41.37
N ALA A 365 4.74 2.74 -40.52
CA ALA A 365 4.48 4.12 -40.88
C ALA A 365 5.44 4.56 -41.99
N GLU A 366 4.97 5.47 -42.89
CA GLU A 366 5.79 5.95 -44.01
C GLU A 366 7.06 6.70 -43.53
N TRP A 367 6.94 7.43 -42.44
CA TRP A 367 8.03 8.17 -41.81
C TRP A 367 9.05 7.29 -41.10
N PHE A 368 8.69 6.04 -40.79
CA PHE A 368 9.55 5.11 -40.06
C PHE A 368 10.64 4.56 -40.97
N GLN A 369 11.73 5.27 -41.05
CA GLN A 369 12.90 4.96 -41.84
C GLN A 369 14.13 4.82 -40.95
N PRO A 370 15.10 3.95 -41.30
CA PRO A 370 16.34 3.82 -40.55
C PRO A 370 17.23 5.06 -40.69
N ASP A 371 18.02 5.31 -39.65
CA ASP A 371 19.21 6.16 -39.74
C ASP A 371 20.38 5.27 -40.21
N GLU A 372 21.02 5.63 -41.34
CA GLU A 372 22.11 4.83 -41.95
C GLU A 372 23.34 4.71 -41.04
N ASP A 373 23.55 5.69 -40.15
CA ASP A 373 24.68 5.73 -39.22
C ASP A 373 24.45 4.94 -37.93
N LYS A 374 23.27 4.39 -37.76
CA LYS A 374 22.92 3.64 -36.53
C LYS A 374 23.02 2.13 -36.72
N MET A 375 23.32 1.46 -35.62
CA MET A 375 23.27 0.01 -35.49
C MET A 375 22.00 -0.37 -34.74
N TYR A 376 21.20 -1.22 -35.32
CA TYR A 376 19.93 -1.66 -34.75
C TYR A 376 20.03 -3.06 -34.18
N PHE A 377 19.35 -3.27 -33.08
CA PHE A 377 19.31 -4.53 -32.34
C PHE A 377 17.88 -4.97 -32.15
N VAL A 378 17.65 -6.25 -32.26
CA VAL A 378 16.34 -6.86 -32.08
C VAL A 378 16.42 -7.91 -30.98
N HIS A 379 15.43 -7.95 -30.14
CA HIS A 379 15.17 -9.10 -29.27
C HIS A 379 13.77 -9.64 -29.51
N VAL A 380 13.65 -10.97 -29.51
CA VAL A 380 12.42 -11.70 -29.75
C VAL A 380 12.13 -12.59 -28.57
N ASP A 381 11.01 -12.37 -27.94
CA ASP A 381 10.43 -13.29 -26.97
C ASP A 381 9.35 -14.14 -27.67
N LEU A 382 9.63 -15.45 -27.79
CA LEU A 382 8.78 -16.39 -28.53
C LEU A 382 7.80 -17.09 -27.61
N ALA A 383 6.51 -16.85 -27.80
CA ALA A 383 5.45 -17.63 -27.19
C ALA A 383 4.45 -18.12 -28.24
N GLN A 384 3.90 -19.34 -28.08
CA GLN A 384 3.09 -19.98 -29.10
C GLN A 384 1.60 -20.09 -28.77
N LYS A 385 1.22 -20.36 -27.52
CA LYS A 385 -0.15 -20.77 -27.19
C LYS A 385 -0.89 -19.93 -26.14
N HIS A 386 -0.20 -19.39 -25.16
CA HIS A 386 -0.84 -18.76 -24.00
C HIS A 386 -0.36 -17.33 -23.76
N ASP A 387 0.88 -17.02 -24.11
CA ASP A 387 1.52 -15.75 -23.89
C ASP A 387 1.71 -15.02 -25.21
N HIS A 388 1.99 -13.72 -25.19
CA HIS A 388 2.26 -12.94 -26.38
C HIS A 388 3.62 -13.30 -26.95
N CYS A 389 3.75 -13.32 -28.27
CA CYS A 389 5.05 -13.29 -28.92
C CYS A 389 5.41 -11.82 -29.17
N ALA A 390 6.55 -11.35 -28.71
CA ALA A 390 6.94 -9.95 -28.83
C ALA A 390 8.31 -9.76 -29.50
N VAL A 391 8.44 -8.68 -30.26
CA VAL A 391 9.68 -8.26 -30.95
C VAL A 391 9.91 -6.78 -30.68
N ALA A 392 11.06 -6.44 -30.11
CA ALA A 392 11.48 -5.07 -29.91
C ALA A 392 12.71 -4.73 -30.76
N LEU A 393 12.68 -3.54 -31.37
CA LEU A 393 13.78 -2.95 -32.13
C LEU A 393 14.33 -1.76 -31.39
N SER A 394 15.66 -1.66 -31.28
CA SER A 394 16.31 -0.54 -30.56
C SER A 394 17.64 -0.16 -31.18
N HIS A 395 18.08 1.07 -30.88
CA HIS A 395 19.44 1.54 -31.20
C HIS A 395 19.97 2.47 -30.10
N VAL A 396 21.28 2.74 -30.11
CA VAL A 396 21.90 3.77 -29.29
C VAL A 396 21.85 5.10 -30.04
N GLU A 397 21.13 6.07 -29.48
CA GLU A 397 21.00 7.40 -30.06
C GLU A 397 22.25 8.22 -29.87
N SER A 398 22.73 8.34 -28.65
CA SER A 398 23.87 9.13 -28.23
C SER A 398 24.55 8.56 -27.01
N TRP A 399 25.64 9.19 -26.59
CA TRP A 399 26.29 8.90 -25.33
C TRP A 399 26.20 10.10 -24.40
N VAL A 400 25.77 9.89 -23.18
CA VAL A 400 25.52 10.93 -22.19
C VAL A 400 26.44 10.78 -20.98
N SER A 401 26.96 11.90 -20.47
CA SER A 401 27.66 11.96 -19.19
C SER A 401 26.90 12.87 -18.26
N MET A 402 26.70 12.43 -17.02
CA MET A 402 26.07 13.26 -16.00
C MET A 402 27.10 14.02 -15.22
N LYS A 403 26.88 15.31 -15.01
CA LYS A 403 27.66 16.13 -14.08
C LYS A 403 26.96 16.10 -12.73
N ILE A 404 27.54 15.40 -11.76
CA ILE A 404 27.05 15.34 -10.38
C ILE A 404 28.00 16.16 -9.51
N ALA A 405 27.53 17.29 -9.03
CA ALA A 405 28.37 18.33 -8.43
C ALA A 405 29.50 18.72 -9.39
N ASP A 406 30.78 18.62 -8.99
CA ASP A 406 31.92 18.95 -9.86
C ASP A 406 32.58 17.73 -10.53
N LYS A 407 31.94 16.56 -10.49
CA LYS A 407 32.47 15.32 -11.08
C LYS A 407 31.63 14.88 -12.26
N MET A 408 32.30 14.55 -13.36
CA MET A 408 31.67 13.89 -14.51
C MET A 408 31.61 12.39 -14.30
N THR A 409 30.46 11.79 -14.62
CA THR A 409 30.33 10.32 -14.69
C THR A 409 30.96 9.81 -15.99
N ASN A 410 31.24 8.51 -16.06
CA ASN A 410 31.56 7.87 -17.34
C ASN A 410 30.38 8.00 -18.30
N ALA A 411 30.68 8.25 -19.58
CA ALA A 411 29.64 8.33 -20.59
C ALA A 411 28.89 7.00 -20.72
N ALA A 412 27.58 7.06 -20.67
CA ALA A 412 26.66 5.94 -20.76
C ALA A 412 25.72 6.07 -21.98
N PRO A 413 25.27 4.97 -22.60
CA PRO A 413 24.45 5.05 -23.81
C PRO A 413 23.01 5.49 -23.48
N LYS A 414 22.44 6.34 -24.36
CA LYS A 414 21.01 6.67 -24.44
C LYS A 414 20.40 5.79 -25.51
N VAL A 415 19.38 5.02 -25.15
CA VAL A 415 18.77 4.00 -26.01
C VAL A 415 17.40 4.46 -26.48
N ILE A 416 17.10 4.27 -27.74
CA ILE A 416 15.76 4.44 -28.32
C ILE A 416 15.18 3.07 -28.62
N ILE A 417 13.95 2.84 -28.16
CA ILE A 417 13.10 1.75 -28.63
C ILE A 417 12.34 2.27 -29.83
N ASP A 418 12.72 1.82 -31.00
CA ASP A 418 12.19 2.31 -32.28
C ASP A 418 10.81 1.73 -32.57
N ALA A 419 10.63 0.45 -32.27
CA ALA A 419 9.38 -0.27 -32.46
C ALA A 419 9.25 -1.46 -31.52
N VAL A 420 8.03 -1.72 -31.10
CA VAL A 420 7.63 -2.96 -30.43
C VAL A 420 6.42 -3.52 -31.17
N ARG A 421 6.51 -4.76 -31.61
CA ARG A 421 5.40 -5.48 -32.21
C ARG A 421 5.13 -6.77 -31.42
N TRP A 422 3.85 -7.09 -31.25
CA TRP A 422 3.45 -8.33 -30.59
C TRP A 422 2.32 -9.03 -31.32
N TRP A 423 2.20 -10.33 -31.10
CA TRP A 423 1.15 -11.19 -31.60
C TRP A 423 0.47 -11.86 -30.42
N THR A 424 -0.85 -11.72 -30.39
CA THR A 424 -1.67 -12.34 -29.34
C THR A 424 -2.27 -13.64 -29.87
N PRO A 425 -1.97 -14.81 -29.28
CA PRO A 425 -2.61 -16.05 -29.65
C PRO A 425 -4.10 -16.00 -29.29
N THR A 426 -4.94 -16.67 -30.04
CA THR A 426 -6.36 -16.86 -29.74
C THR A 426 -6.65 -18.32 -29.38
N SER A 427 -7.85 -18.62 -28.83
CA SER A 427 -8.25 -20.00 -28.52
C SER A 427 -8.08 -20.96 -29.72
N ASP A 428 -8.21 -20.44 -30.92
CA ASP A 428 -8.27 -21.21 -32.16
C ASP A 428 -7.03 -21.07 -33.06
N LYS A 429 -6.14 -20.11 -32.77
CA LYS A 429 -4.96 -19.84 -33.59
C LYS A 429 -3.73 -19.56 -32.72
N SER A 430 -2.72 -20.42 -32.83
CA SER A 430 -1.38 -20.16 -32.28
C SER A 430 -0.63 -19.12 -33.11
N VAL A 431 0.38 -18.45 -32.50
CA VAL A 431 1.25 -17.52 -33.21
C VAL A 431 2.03 -18.27 -34.28
N ASP A 432 2.00 -17.78 -35.51
CA ASP A 432 2.80 -18.30 -36.63
C ASP A 432 4.16 -17.58 -36.64
N PHE A 433 5.21 -18.35 -36.34
CA PHE A 433 6.58 -17.82 -36.33
C PHE A 433 7.07 -17.35 -37.70
N SER A 434 6.40 -17.74 -38.80
CA SER A 434 6.70 -17.21 -40.13
C SER A 434 6.37 -15.70 -40.22
N GLU A 435 5.31 -15.24 -39.53
CA GLU A 435 4.97 -13.82 -39.44
C GLU A 435 6.05 -13.00 -38.69
N VAL A 436 6.64 -13.61 -37.65
CA VAL A 436 7.75 -12.99 -36.88
C VAL A 436 9.00 -12.88 -37.78
N LYS A 437 9.32 -13.93 -38.50
CA LYS A 437 10.42 -13.91 -39.49
C LYS A 437 10.22 -12.84 -40.54
N ASP A 438 9.04 -12.83 -41.16
CA ASP A 438 8.72 -11.87 -42.22
C ASP A 438 8.82 -10.44 -41.73
N TYR A 439 8.42 -10.16 -40.50
CA TYR A 439 8.58 -8.85 -39.89
C TYR A 439 10.06 -8.43 -39.76
N ILE A 440 10.92 -9.33 -39.29
CA ILE A 440 12.36 -9.07 -39.17
C ILE A 440 12.99 -8.85 -40.54
N LEU A 441 12.59 -9.65 -41.56
CA LEU A 441 13.05 -9.48 -42.93
C LEU A 441 12.58 -8.17 -43.54
N GLN A 442 11.36 -7.72 -43.24
CA GLN A 442 10.86 -6.41 -43.69
C GLN A 442 11.66 -5.24 -43.09
N LEU A 443 12.04 -5.32 -41.78
CA LEU A 443 12.95 -4.32 -41.19
C LEU A 443 14.24 -4.22 -41.99
N ARG A 444 14.86 -5.34 -42.31
CA ARG A 444 16.08 -5.36 -43.12
C ARG A 444 15.86 -4.83 -44.54
N GLN A 445 14.76 -5.20 -45.21
CA GLN A 445 14.42 -4.72 -46.54
C GLN A 445 14.19 -3.20 -46.60
N ARG A 446 13.72 -2.63 -45.47
CA ARG A 446 13.58 -1.16 -45.31
C ARG A 446 14.91 -0.44 -45.08
N GLY A 447 16.01 -1.18 -44.94
CA GLY A 447 17.36 -0.63 -44.78
C GLY A 447 17.86 -0.55 -43.34
N PHE A 448 17.11 -1.06 -42.34
CA PHE A 448 17.63 -1.11 -40.99
C PHE A 448 18.88 -1.98 -40.91
N ASN A 449 19.99 -1.40 -40.43
CA ASN A 449 21.25 -2.11 -40.22
C ASN A 449 21.15 -3.02 -38.97
N LEU A 450 20.47 -4.16 -39.15
CA LEU A 450 20.26 -5.14 -38.08
C LEU A 450 21.59 -5.82 -37.73
N ARG A 451 22.22 -5.36 -36.65
CA ARG A 451 23.53 -5.84 -36.22
C ARG A 451 23.45 -7.20 -35.55
N LEU A 452 22.41 -7.39 -34.73
CA LEU A 452 22.17 -8.62 -33.98
C LEU A 452 20.67 -8.79 -33.73
N VAL A 453 20.17 -10.02 -33.88
CA VAL A 453 18.84 -10.44 -33.49
C VAL A 453 18.98 -11.54 -32.46
N THR A 454 18.47 -11.33 -31.25
CA THR A 454 18.53 -12.33 -30.18
C THR A 454 17.17 -12.93 -29.89
N PHE A 455 17.17 -14.17 -29.40
CA PHE A 455 15.99 -14.93 -29.06
C PHE A 455 16.13 -15.56 -27.68
N ASP A 456 15.01 -15.73 -26.94
CA ASP A 456 15.03 -16.64 -25.81
C ASP A 456 15.19 -18.10 -26.28
N ARG A 457 15.60 -18.97 -25.37
CA ARG A 457 16.00 -20.36 -25.72
C ARG A 457 14.89 -21.22 -26.31
N TRP A 458 13.64 -20.85 -26.07
CA TRP A 458 12.53 -21.73 -26.40
C TRP A 458 12.19 -21.67 -27.91
N ASN A 459 12.18 -22.81 -28.62
CA ASN A 459 11.73 -22.97 -30.01
C ASN A 459 12.35 -22.03 -31.08
N SER A 460 13.48 -21.39 -30.79
CA SER A 460 14.07 -20.36 -31.66
C SER A 460 15.00 -20.90 -32.75
N PHE A 461 15.43 -22.15 -32.65
CA PHE A 461 16.55 -22.69 -33.45
C PHE A 461 16.30 -22.68 -34.96
N ASP A 462 15.11 -23.07 -35.40
CA ASP A 462 14.76 -23.11 -36.82
C ASP A 462 14.68 -21.68 -37.38
N LEU A 463 14.00 -20.79 -36.68
CA LEU A 463 13.88 -19.39 -37.08
C LEU A 463 15.23 -18.68 -37.14
N MET A 464 16.12 -18.93 -36.19
CA MET A 464 17.50 -18.42 -36.20
C MET A 464 18.30 -18.89 -37.42
N ASN A 465 18.19 -20.18 -37.77
CA ASN A 465 18.87 -20.73 -38.94
C ASN A 465 18.32 -20.14 -40.23
N GLU A 466 17.03 -19.97 -40.35
CA GLU A 466 16.42 -19.33 -41.52
C GLU A 466 16.90 -17.88 -41.67
N LEU A 467 16.92 -17.09 -40.60
CA LEU A 467 17.42 -15.70 -40.65
C LEU A 467 18.91 -15.62 -41.00
N LYS A 468 19.73 -16.58 -40.56
CA LYS A 468 21.15 -16.67 -40.97
C LYS A 468 21.31 -16.86 -42.47
N VAL A 469 20.42 -17.58 -43.13
CA VAL A 469 20.44 -17.73 -44.59
C VAL A 469 20.30 -16.38 -45.30
N TYR A 470 19.54 -15.45 -44.69
CA TYR A 470 19.41 -14.09 -45.17
C TYR A 470 20.54 -13.15 -44.70
N GLY A 471 21.59 -13.69 -44.05
CA GLY A 471 22.76 -12.93 -43.59
C GLY A 471 22.46 -12.06 -42.34
N ILE A 472 21.50 -12.43 -41.53
CA ILE A 472 21.20 -11.79 -40.24
C ILE A 472 21.92 -12.55 -39.13
N ASN A 473 22.71 -11.85 -38.32
CA ASN A 473 23.35 -12.45 -37.15
C ASN A 473 22.31 -12.74 -36.08
N THR A 474 22.33 -13.98 -35.58
CA THR A 474 21.38 -14.41 -34.54
C THR A 474 22.10 -15.06 -33.37
N GLU A 475 21.69 -14.78 -32.15
CA GLU A 475 22.20 -15.38 -30.92
C GLU A 475 21.07 -15.70 -29.95
N ILE A 476 21.36 -16.55 -28.95
CA ILE A 476 20.44 -16.83 -27.84
C ILE A 476 20.74 -15.87 -26.69
N LEU A 477 19.71 -15.19 -26.19
CA LEU A 477 19.77 -14.35 -25.00
C LEU A 477 18.58 -14.67 -24.11
N SER A 478 18.81 -15.36 -23.01
CA SER A 478 17.77 -15.50 -21.98
C SER A 478 17.79 -14.28 -21.06
N VAL A 479 16.71 -13.53 -21.05
CA VAL A 479 16.55 -12.36 -20.20
C VAL A 479 16.55 -12.79 -18.72
N ALA A 480 17.42 -12.17 -17.92
CA ALA A 480 17.63 -12.50 -16.53
C ALA A 480 17.56 -11.23 -15.66
N LYS A 481 17.48 -11.41 -14.34
CA LYS A 481 17.42 -10.30 -13.36
C LYS A 481 18.43 -9.19 -13.62
N LYS A 482 19.67 -9.54 -13.98
CA LYS A 482 20.72 -8.56 -14.29
C LYS A 482 20.34 -7.63 -15.45
N HIS A 483 19.73 -8.18 -16.51
CA HIS A 483 19.31 -7.39 -17.67
C HIS A 483 18.18 -6.42 -17.30
N TYR A 484 17.27 -6.84 -16.44
CA TYR A 484 16.24 -5.98 -15.88
C TYR A 484 16.80 -4.91 -14.93
N GLU A 485 17.88 -5.19 -14.18
CA GLU A 485 18.58 -4.19 -13.36
C GLU A 485 19.18 -3.10 -14.25
N ASP A 486 19.80 -3.46 -15.38
CA ASP A 486 20.30 -2.52 -16.37
C ASP A 486 19.15 -1.70 -17.00
N PHE A 487 18.02 -2.36 -17.31
CA PHE A 487 16.82 -1.68 -17.84
C PHE A 487 16.23 -0.70 -16.81
N ALA A 488 16.07 -1.09 -15.56
CA ALA A 488 15.58 -0.21 -14.51
C ALA A 488 16.50 1.01 -14.30
N MET A 489 17.80 0.81 -14.44
CA MET A 489 18.78 1.88 -14.35
C MET A 489 18.59 2.91 -15.48
N VAL A 490 18.48 2.48 -16.76
CA VAL A 490 18.30 3.42 -17.88
C VAL A 490 16.95 4.14 -17.83
N VAL A 491 15.90 3.51 -17.30
CA VAL A 491 14.61 4.17 -17.03
C VAL A 491 14.76 5.24 -15.95
N THR A 492 15.40 4.88 -14.83
CA THR A 492 15.60 5.81 -13.70
C THR A 492 16.45 7.02 -14.09
N GLU A 493 17.47 6.80 -14.90
CA GLU A 493 18.38 7.83 -15.40
C GLU A 493 17.88 8.56 -16.67
N GLU A 494 16.65 8.29 -17.11
CA GLU A 494 16.01 8.90 -18.29
C GLU A 494 16.82 8.72 -19.58
N ARG A 495 17.53 7.60 -19.67
CA ARG A 495 18.39 7.24 -20.82
C ARG A 495 17.72 6.25 -21.77
N VAL A 496 16.44 5.99 -21.65
CA VAL A 496 15.64 5.19 -22.59
C VAL A 496 14.38 5.94 -22.97
N HIS A 497 14.05 5.93 -24.27
CA HIS A 497 12.82 6.49 -24.81
C HIS A 497 12.21 5.53 -25.82
N GLY A 498 10.89 5.47 -25.86
CA GLY A 498 10.18 4.58 -26.78
C GLY A 498 8.73 4.95 -26.99
N PRO A 499 8.00 4.17 -27.83
CA PRO A 499 6.60 4.40 -28.12
C PRO A 499 5.74 4.12 -26.87
N ARG A 500 4.66 4.90 -26.75
CA ARG A 500 3.66 4.69 -25.70
C ARG A 500 2.83 3.45 -26.02
N ILE A 501 3.00 2.41 -25.22
CA ILE A 501 2.27 1.15 -25.31
C ILE A 501 1.72 0.83 -23.92
N GLU A 502 0.40 0.88 -23.77
CA GLU A 502 -0.26 0.66 -22.46
C GLU A 502 0.06 -0.73 -21.89
N LEU A 503 0.03 -1.77 -22.73
CA LEU A 503 0.36 -3.13 -22.32
C LEU A 503 1.79 -3.23 -21.75
N LEU A 504 2.79 -2.59 -22.40
CA LEU A 504 4.17 -2.55 -21.88
C LEU A 504 4.24 -1.83 -20.52
N THR A 505 3.54 -0.71 -20.38
CA THR A 505 3.50 0.03 -19.12
C THR A 505 2.90 -0.82 -18.01
N ASP A 506 1.81 -1.52 -18.28
CA ASP A 506 1.14 -2.39 -17.33
C ASP A 506 2.01 -3.60 -16.95
N GLU A 507 2.69 -4.23 -17.91
CA GLU A 507 3.65 -5.30 -17.64
C GLU A 507 4.78 -4.81 -16.73
N LEU A 508 5.44 -3.68 -17.05
CA LEU A 508 6.54 -3.13 -16.26
C LEU A 508 6.13 -2.83 -14.81
N LEU A 509 4.93 -2.31 -14.61
CA LEU A 509 4.37 -2.02 -13.27
C LEU A 509 4.05 -3.29 -12.47
N GLN A 510 3.77 -4.39 -13.14
CA GLN A 510 3.45 -5.66 -12.51
C GLN A 510 4.67 -6.52 -12.20
N LEU A 511 5.83 -6.24 -12.79
CA LEU A 511 7.06 -7.01 -12.56
C LEU A 511 7.51 -6.95 -11.11
N ARG A 512 7.90 -8.11 -10.58
CA ARG A 512 8.34 -8.31 -9.19
C ARG A 512 9.51 -9.28 -9.12
N ILE A 513 10.20 -9.33 -7.98
CA ILE A 513 11.20 -10.37 -7.71
C ILE A 513 10.49 -11.56 -7.07
N ILE A 514 10.26 -12.62 -7.85
CA ILE A 514 9.65 -13.87 -7.39
C ILE A 514 10.73 -14.95 -7.38
N LYS A 515 11.02 -15.52 -6.21
CA LYS A 515 12.07 -16.55 -6.04
C LYS A 515 13.43 -16.18 -6.65
N GLY A 516 13.81 -14.90 -6.57
CA GLY A 516 15.08 -14.38 -7.07
C GLY A 516 15.12 -14.09 -8.58
N LYS A 517 14.01 -14.23 -9.29
CA LYS A 517 13.85 -13.86 -10.70
C LYS A 517 12.88 -12.69 -10.83
N VAL A 518 13.05 -11.88 -11.88
CA VAL A 518 12.05 -10.87 -12.26
C VAL A 518 10.94 -11.59 -13.01
N ASP A 519 9.73 -11.51 -12.50
CA ASP A 519 8.58 -12.22 -13.02
C ASP A 519 7.28 -11.46 -12.73
N HIS A 520 6.18 -11.89 -13.33
CA HIS A 520 4.85 -11.31 -13.17
C HIS A 520 3.97 -12.16 -12.25
N PRO A 521 2.90 -11.60 -11.64
CA PRO A 521 1.87 -12.36 -10.93
C PRO A 521 1.14 -13.34 -11.86
N ARG A 522 0.47 -14.35 -11.30
CA ARG A 522 -0.20 -15.45 -12.06
C ARG A 522 -1.17 -15.02 -13.17
N LYS A 523 -1.69 -13.80 -13.15
CA LYS A 523 -2.62 -13.25 -14.16
C LYS A 523 -1.99 -12.19 -15.05
N GLY A 524 -0.68 -11.99 -14.98
CA GLY A 524 0.05 -11.02 -15.79
C GLY A 524 0.76 -11.67 -16.98
N SER A 525 1.41 -10.84 -17.79
CA SER A 525 2.41 -11.24 -18.77
C SER A 525 3.66 -10.37 -18.62
N LYS A 526 4.74 -10.72 -19.30
CA LYS A 526 5.98 -9.92 -19.36
C LYS A 526 6.67 -9.99 -20.73
N ASP A 527 5.96 -10.44 -21.72
CA ASP A 527 6.52 -10.78 -23.02
C ASP A 527 7.03 -9.53 -23.75
N LEU A 528 6.29 -8.41 -23.67
CA LEU A 528 6.75 -7.13 -24.20
C LEU A 528 7.92 -6.59 -23.36
N ALA A 529 7.84 -6.72 -22.06
CA ALA A 529 8.90 -6.30 -21.14
C ALA A 529 10.20 -7.11 -21.37
N ASP A 530 10.13 -8.44 -21.58
CA ASP A 530 11.27 -9.28 -21.92
C ASP A 530 11.86 -8.88 -23.28
N ALA A 531 11.02 -8.64 -24.30
CA ALA A 531 11.47 -8.19 -25.62
C ALA A 531 12.21 -6.84 -25.55
N VAL A 532 11.63 -5.86 -24.87
CA VAL A 532 12.24 -4.51 -24.68
C VAL A 532 13.52 -4.61 -23.86
N CYS A 533 13.51 -5.37 -22.76
CA CYS A 533 14.69 -5.59 -21.91
C CYS A 533 15.87 -6.19 -22.69
N GLY A 534 15.61 -7.22 -23.50
CA GLY A 534 16.62 -7.86 -24.34
C GLY A 534 17.15 -6.93 -25.43
N ALA A 535 16.30 -6.12 -26.06
CA ALA A 535 16.71 -5.15 -27.06
C ALA A 535 17.59 -4.04 -26.44
N ILE A 536 17.22 -3.49 -25.28
CA ILE A 536 18.03 -2.51 -24.53
C ILE A 536 19.40 -3.11 -24.20
N TYR A 537 19.44 -4.31 -23.65
CA TYR A 537 20.70 -4.98 -23.32
C TYR A 537 21.60 -5.13 -24.55
N ASN A 538 21.05 -5.59 -25.67
CA ASN A 538 21.82 -5.73 -26.91
C ASN A 538 22.39 -4.39 -27.38
N SER A 539 21.60 -3.32 -27.34
CA SER A 539 22.06 -1.98 -27.72
C SER A 539 23.21 -1.50 -26.82
N ILE A 540 23.11 -1.72 -25.52
CA ILE A 540 24.14 -1.31 -24.57
C ILE A 540 25.42 -2.13 -24.74
N ALA A 541 25.27 -3.46 -24.88
CA ALA A 541 26.40 -4.39 -24.90
C ALA A 541 27.19 -4.38 -26.21
N HIS A 542 26.53 -4.13 -27.35
CA HIS A 542 27.10 -4.34 -28.66
C HIS A 542 27.32 -3.07 -29.48
N THR A 543 26.90 -1.88 -28.99
CA THR A 543 27.25 -0.63 -29.65
C THR A 543 28.62 -0.14 -29.20
N PRO A 544 29.61 -0.03 -30.10
CA PRO A 544 30.91 0.51 -29.75
C PRO A 544 30.78 1.96 -29.30
N LYS A 545 31.49 2.34 -28.23
CA LYS A 545 31.60 3.73 -27.84
C LYS A 545 32.42 4.48 -28.87
N ASP A 546 31.78 5.36 -29.60
CA ASP A 546 32.48 6.25 -30.53
C ASP A 546 33.04 7.47 -29.76
N LEU A 547 34.34 7.46 -29.49
CA LEU A 547 35.04 8.51 -28.75
C LEU A 547 35.12 9.84 -29.55
N ASN A 548 34.77 9.85 -30.85
CA ASN A 548 34.81 11.03 -31.71
C ASN A 548 33.45 11.75 -31.79
N LYS A 549 32.37 11.18 -31.29
CA LYS A 549 31.06 11.83 -31.22
C LYS A 549 30.94 12.69 -29.97
N GLU A 550 30.27 13.82 -30.08
CA GLU A 550 29.96 14.70 -28.94
C GLU A 550 29.22 13.93 -27.89
N ILE A 551 29.69 14.02 -26.64
CA ILE A 551 29.03 13.45 -25.48
C ILE A 551 28.08 14.53 -24.94
N GLU A 552 26.80 14.23 -24.90
CA GLU A 552 25.82 15.12 -24.29
C GLU A 552 26.08 15.20 -22.78
N ILE A 553 26.16 16.42 -22.24
CA ILE A 553 26.40 16.64 -20.82
C ILE A 553 25.07 17.03 -20.17
N TYR A 554 24.52 16.14 -19.34
CA TYR A 554 23.40 16.46 -18.49
C TYR A 554 23.88 17.02 -17.16
N ASN A 555 23.54 18.27 -16.86
CA ASN A 555 23.71 18.82 -15.55
C ASN A 555 22.62 18.24 -14.66
N TYR A 556 22.98 17.37 -13.72
CA TYR A 556 22.07 16.98 -12.64
C TYR A 556 22.03 18.14 -11.63
N SER A 557 21.37 19.24 -11.99
CA SER A 557 20.95 20.24 -11.04
C SER A 557 19.62 19.75 -10.46
N SER A 558 19.69 19.16 -9.28
CA SER A 558 18.52 19.12 -8.43
C SER A 558 18.05 20.57 -8.26
N PHE A 559 16.88 20.88 -8.85
CA PHE A 559 16.04 22.05 -8.57
C PHE A 559 16.57 23.42 -9.03
N GLU A 560 16.07 23.88 -10.17
CA GLU A 560 15.90 25.30 -10.41
C GLU A 560 14.57 25.73 -9.76
N HIS A 561 14.68 26.43 -8.64
CA HIS A 561 13.69 27.44 -8.28
C HIS A 561 14.08 28.71 -9.05
N ASP A 562 13.21 29.13 -9.97
CA ASP A 562 13.14 30.50 -10.42
C ASP A 562 12.80 31.37 -9.19
N ASP A 563 13.79 32.06 -8.67
CA ASP A 563 13.57 33.39 -8.09
C ASP A 563 14.89 34.13 -7.98
N ASP A 564 14.89 35.24 -8.70
CA ASP A 564 15.82 36.34 -8.75
C ASP A 564 16.03 36.93 -7.34
N GLU A 565 17.25 36.83 -6.79
CA GLU A 565 17.90 37.95 -6.14
C GLU A 565 19.32 37.60 -5.63
N ARG A 566 20.23 38.45 -5.99
CA ARG A 566 21.68 38.47 -5.77
C ARG A 566 22.07 38.41 -4.31
N VAL A 567 22.89 37.44 -3.91
CA VAL A 567 23.74 37.59 -2.72
C VAL A 567 25.19 37.21 -3.06
N LYS A 568 26.08 38.20 -2.90
CA LYS A 568 27.53 38.07 -3.07
C LYS A 568 28.16 37.15 -2.03
N PRO A 569 29.23 36.39 -2.36
CA PRO A 569 29.90 35.51 -1.42
C PRO A 569 30.75 36.30 -0.39
N ARG A 570 30.59 35.96 0.89
CA ARG A 570 31.59 36.30 1.92
C ARG A 570 32.50 35.11 2.17
N VAL A 571 33.81 35.36 2.08
CA VAL A 571 34.90 34.45 2.40
C VAL A 571 35.02 34.32 3.93
N GLY A 572 35.19 33.10 4.42
CA GLY A 572 35.62 32.85 5.80
C GLY A 572 35.16 31.50 6.36
N GLY A 573 36.01 30.52 6.28
CA GLY A 573 36.19 29.21 6.79
C GLY A 573 35.29 28.67 7.89
N ILE A 574 34.79 27.49 7.59
CA ILE A 574 34.70 26.27 8.42
C ILE A 574 34.07 25.25 7.46
N ILE A 575 34.65 24.07 7.35
CA ILE A 575 34.16 22.99 6.49
C ILE A 575 32.90 22.40 7.14
N GLU A 576 31.72 22.91 6.78
CA GLU A 576 30.46 22.18 6.99
C GLU A 576 30.26 21.23 5.82
N ALA A 577 29.93 19.98 6.14
CA ALA A 577 29.52 18.99 5.15
C ALA A 577 28.35 19.52 4.31
N PRO A 578 28.31 19.29 2.98
CA PRO A 578 27.28 19.84 2.12
C PRO A 578 25.89 19.34 2.54
N ARG A 579 25.00 20.25 2.87
CA ARG A 579 23.56 19.96 2.99
C ARG A 579 23.07 19.52 1.62
N LYS A 580 22.81 18.22 1.49
CA LYS A 580 22.13 17.69 0.30
C LYS A 580 20.67 18.16 0.35
N THR A 581 20.24 18.83 -0.69
CA THR A 581 18.85 19.22 -0.90
C THR A 581 17.98 17.98 -1.07
N MET A 582 16.78 18.06 -0.53
CA MET A 582 15.75 17.01 -0.55
C MET A 582 15.30 16.73 -2.00
N PRO A 583 15.10 15.49 -2.43
CA PRO A 583 14.54 15.18 -3.75
C PRO A 583 13.16 15.83 -3.99
N GLU A 584 12.84 16.20 -5.23
CA GLU A 584 11.62 16.96 -5.60
C GLU A 584 10.32 16.21 -5.31
N ASP A 585 10.31 14.90 -5.56
CA ASP A 585 9.26 13.97 -5.17
C ASP A 585 9.00 13.95 -3.66
N MET A 586 10.04 14.14 -2.84
CA MET A 586 9.91 14.28 -1.40
C MET A 586 9.37 15.66 -1.01
N ALA A 587 9.79 16.73 -1.67
CA ALA A 587 9.26 18.08 -1.44
C ALA A 587 7.79 18.15 -1.85
N GLN A 588 7.42 17.61 -3.01
CA GLN A 588 6.02 17.51 -3.45
C GLN A 588 5.17 16.60 -2.56
N ALA A 589 5.75 15.51 -2.04
CA ALA A 589 5.06 14.66 -1.09
C ALA A 589 4.84 15.37 0.26
N LEU A 590 5.80 16.15 0.71
CA LEU A 590 5.68 16.97 1.92
C LEU A 590 4.69 18.11 1.76
N ASP A 591 4.67 18.77 0.59
CA ASP A 591 3.67 19.79 0.27
C ASP A 591 2.25 19.20 0.20
N ARG A 592 2.09 17.99 -0.34
CA ARG A 592 0.81 17.27 -0.33
C ARG A 592 0.38 16.85 1.09
N ILE A 593 1.34 16.50 1.94
CA ILE A 593 1.09 16.14 3.35
C ILE A 593 0.70 17.38 4.16
N SER A 594 1.31 18.53 3.90
CA SER A 594 0.96 19.80 4.58
C SER A 594 -0.34 20.42 4.08
N ALA A 595 -0.88 19.95 2.96
CA ALA A 595 -2.17 20.37 2.39
C ALA A 595 -3.34 19.43 2.75
N ILE A 596 -3.08 18.35 3.49
CA ILE A 596 -4.06 17.42 4.08
C ILE A 596 -4.20 17.75 5.57
#